data_e4deec68ee67e1a3c919562962d09a54
#
_entry.id   e4deec68ee67e1a3c919562962d09a54
#
_cell.length_a   1.000
_cell.length_b   1.000
_cell.length_c   1.000
_cell.angle_alpha   90.00
_cell.angle_beta   90.00
_cell.angle_gamma   90.00
#
_symmetry.space_group_name_H-M   'P 1'
#
loop_
_entity.id
_entity.type
_entity.pdbx_description
1 polymer ?
#
loop_
_entity_poly.entity_id
_entity_poly.type
_entity_poly.pdbx_seq_one_letter_code
_entity_poly.pdbx_strand_id
1 'polypeptide(L)'
;MTMNQHAIEVRGLTKRFGHRTAVEDLSFAVPRGAIVGLLGPNGAGKSTTLRAIVGLVRPTGGETLIDGAPFGALDNPAVHVGVHMDGFGFEPGISGRRHLEICRLAAGAPRDRVDEVLGEVGLAADARRRVKTYSTGMAQRLGLAAALIGAPRTLILDEPANGLDPDGIRWLRRFLRGFAERGGTVLVSSHQLPELEQVVDEVVVIKRRALFAGRLDDLVTGGADSLESRYFDLVEGAPA
;
A
#
# COMPACT_ATOMS: atom_id res chain seq x y z
N MET A 1 25.68 10.68 8.21
CA MET A 1 24.30 10.24 8.51
C MET A 1 24.12 8.92 7.80
N THR A 2 24.05 7.83 8.54
CA THR A 2 23.67 6.51 7.99
C THR A 2 22.25 6.62 7.48
N MET A 3 22.05 6.51 6.18
CA MET A 3 20.70 6.45 5.61
C MET A 3 19.99 5.24 6.24
N ASN A 4 18.81 5.45 6.81
CA ASN A 4 17.97 4.37 7.32
C ASN A 4 17.70 3.38 6.16
N GLN A 5 18.06 2.11 6.34
CA GLN A 5 17.92 1.08 5.31
C GLN A 5 16.43 0.78 5.01
N HIS A 6 15.53 1.13 5.92
CA HIS A 6 14.10 0.88 5.79
C HIS A 6 13.32 2.17 5.48
N ALA A 7 12.34 2.06 4.59
CA ALA A 7 11.40 3.13 4.30
C ALA A 7 10.24 3.16 5.31
N ILE A 8 9.84 1.97 5.78
CA ILE A 8 8.80 1.82 6.81
C ILE A 8 9.33 0.87 7.89
N GLU A 9 9.06 1.19 9.14
CA GLU A 9 9.32 0.32 10.28
C GLU A 9 8.08 0.24 11.15
N VAL A 10 7.72 -0.97 11.54
CA VAL A 10 6.64 -1.29 12.47
C VAL A 10 7.27 -2.05 13.64
N ARG A 11 7.16 -1.52 14.85
CA ARG A 11 7.82 -2.04 16.05
C ARG A 11 6.81 -2.28 17.15
N GLY A 12 6.51 -3.56 17.46
CA GLY A 12 5.61 -3.98 18.52
C GLY A 12 4.19 -3.42 18.39
N LEU A 13 3.74 -3.15 17.15
CA LEU A 13 2.45 -2.53 16.91
C LEU A 13 1.32 -3.35 17.52
N THR A 14 0.59 -2.73 18.43
CA THR A 14 -0.61 -3.30 19.02
C THR A 14 -1.77 -2.33 18.85
N LYS A 15 -2.92 -2.85 18.38
CA LYS A 15 -4.16 -2.07 18.28
C LYS A 15 -5.35 -2.85 18.82
N ARG A 16 -6.01 -2.24 19.79
CA ARG A 16 -7.27 -2.74 20.37
C ARG A 16 -8.41 -1.74 20.11
N PHE A 17 -9.56 -2.28 19.78
CA PHE A 17 -10.83 -1.55 19.70
C PHE A 17 -11.79 -2.13 20.74
N GLY A 18 -11.93 -1.45 21.86
CA GLY A 18 -12.62 -2.02 23.02
C GLY A 18 -11.97 -3.35 23.45
N HIS A 19 -12.75 -4.40 23.46
CA HIS A 19 -12.29 -5.75 23.83
C HIS A 19 -11.66 -6.53 22.66
N ARG A 20 -11.77 -6.03 21.42
CA ARG A 20 -11.24 -6.73 20.24
C ARG A 20 -9.81 -6.27 19.95
N THR A 21 -8.86 -7.20 19.98
CA THR A 21 -7.50 -6.97 19.49
C THR A 21 -7.47 -7.17 17.97
N ALA A 22 -7.16 -6.14 17.22
CA ALA A 22 -7.06 -6.17 15.76
C ALA A 22 -5.63 -6.49 15.28
N VAL A 23 -4.62 -5.98 16.00
CA VAL A 23 -3.19 -6.24 15.77
C VAL A 23 -2.53 -6.40 17.12
N GLU A 24 -1.60 -7.35 17.25
CA GLU A 24 -0.95 -7.69 18.51
C GLU A 24 0.54 -7.93 18.29
N ASP A 25 1.38 -7.08 18.88
CA ASP A 25 2.84 -7.18 18.89
C ASP A 25 3.45 -7.41 17.49
N LEU A 26 2.94 -6.69 16.49
CA LEU A 26 3.38 -6.83 15.11
C LEU A 26 4.65 -6.01 14.86
N SER A 27 5.71 -6.68 14.36
CA SER A 27 6.97 -6.04 14.01
C SER A 27 7.43 -6.52 12.63
N PHE A 28 7.74 -5.57 11.75
CA PHE A 28 8.38 -5.80 10.45
C PHE A 28 8.98 -4.51 9.91
N ALA A 29 9.80 -4.62 8.88
CA ALA A 29 10.34 -3.47 8.17
C ALA A 29 10.12 -3.62 6.65
N VAL A 30 10.10 -2.50 5.94
CA VAL A 30 10.01 -2.43 4.48
C VAL A 30 11.31 -1.83 3.97
N PRO A 31 12.18 -2.61 3.30
CA PRO A 31 13.43 -2.12 2.75
C PRO A 31 13.19 -1.08 1.66
N ARG A 32 14.11 -0.12 1.51
CA ARG A 32 14.04 0.86 0.42
C ARG A 32 14.21 0.18 -0.94
N GLY A 33 13.40 0.61 -1.91
CA GLY A 33 13.43 0.09 -3.28
C GLY A 33 12.76 -1.28 -3.45
N ALA A 34 12.21 -1.87 -2.38
CA ALA A 34 11.53 -3.16 -2.44
C ALA A 34 10.00 -3.01 -2.60
N ILE A 35 9.38 -4.03 -3.16
CA ILE A 35 7.93 -4.24 -3.13
C ILE A 35 7.64 -5.30 -2.08
N VAL A 36 6.98 -4.91 -0.99
CA VAL A 36 6.62 -5.80 0.12
C VAL A 36 5.11 -6.05 0.13
N GLY A 37 4.73 -7.33 0.11
CA GLY A 37 3.35 -7.78 0.22
C GLY A 37 2.93 -7.97 1.68
N LEU A 38 1.87 -7.31 2.14
CA LEU A 38 1.24 -7.56 3.44
C LEU A 38 0.06 -8.50 3.26
N LEU A 39 0.23 -9.76 3.64
CA LEU A 39 -0.69 -10.87 3.41
C LEU A 39 -1.41 -11.26 4.68
N GLY A 40 -2.63 -11.75 4.54
CA GLY A 40 -3.41 -12.28 5.66
C GLY A 40 -4.88 -12.40 5.32
N PRO A 41 -5.64 -13.22 6.03
CA PRO A 41 -7.07 -13.37 5.81
C PRO A 41 -7.84 -12.08 6.15
N ASN A 42 -9.13 -12.05 5.78
CA ASN A 42 -10.00 -10.95 6.19
C ASN A 42 -10.06 -10.86 7.72
N GLY A 43 -9.88 -9.64 8.25
CA GLY A 43 -9.80 -9.42 9.69
C GLY A 43 -8.44 -9.70 10.34
N ALA A 44 -7.41 -10.07 9.58
CA ALA A 44 -6.04 -10.30 10.08
C ALA A 44 -5.34 -9.05 10.62
N GLY A 45 -5.86 -7.85 10.32
CA GLY A 45 -5.27 -6.59 10.77
C GLY A 45 -4.55 -5.80 9.69
N LYS A 46 -4.55 -6.23 8.39
CA LYS A 46 -3.85 -5.55 7.28
C LYS A 46 -4.20 -4.05 7.21
N SER A 47 -5.45 -3.72 6.92
CA SER A 47 -5.88 -2.31 6.80
C SER A 47 -5.71 -1.52 8.11
N THR A 48 -5.84 -2.17 9.28
CA THR A 48 -5.55 -1.54 10.58
C THR A 48 -4.07 -1.17 10.69
N THR A 49 -3.18 -2.07 10.27
CA THR A 49 -1.73 -1.83 10.25
C THR A 49 -1.38 -0.69 9.28
N LEU A 50 -1.89 -0.73 8.04
CA LEU A 50 -1.64 0.34 7.08
C LEU A 50 -2.15 1.70 7.59
N ARG A 51 -3.35 1.75 8.17
CA ARG A 51 -3.91 2.96 8.77
C ARG A 51 -3.12 3.46 9.98
N ALA A 52 -2.52 2.55 10.76
CA ALA A 52 -1.63 2.94 11.86
C ALA A 52 -0.32 3.57 11.34
N ILE A 53 0.27 3.00 10.28
CA ILE A 53 1.50 3.53 9.66
C ILE A 53 1.30 4.97 9.18
N VAL A 54 0.14 5.29 8.59
CA VAL A 54 -0.17 6.64 8.08
C VAL A 54 -0.92 7.52 9.09
N GLY A 55 -0.91 7.17 10.37
CA GLY A 55 -1.44 8.00 11.45
C GLY A 55 -2.96 8.11 11.53
N LEU A 56 -3.72 7.39 10.69
CA LEU A 56 -5.20 7.39 10.72
C LEU A 56 -5.78 6.59 11.89
N VAL A 57 -4.99 5.66 12.42
CA VAL A 57 -5.33 4.88 13.61
C VAL A 57 -4.19 4.99 14.60
N ARG A 58 -4.48 5.53 15.79
CA ARG A 58 -3.50 5.62 16.86
C ARG A 58 -3.23 4.20 17.42
N PRO A 59 -1.98 3.72 17.49
CA PRO A 59 -1.61 2.49 18.18
C PRO A 59 -2.05 2.49 19.65
N THR A 60 -2.35 1.32 20.19
CA THR A 60 -2.52 1.11 21.65
C THR A 60 -1.16 0.84 22.29
N GLY A 61 -0.21 0.28 21.55
CA GLY A 61 1.18 0.03 21.94
C GLY A 61 2.06 -0.10 20.71
N GLY A 62 3.37 0.04 20.91
CA GLY A 62 4.34 0.06 19.83
C GLY A 62 4.36 1.37 19.02
N GLU A 63 5.10 1.36 17.93
CA GLU A 63 5.26 2.53 17.06
C GLU A 63 5.35 2.14 15.57
N THR A 64 5.09 3.12 14.71
CA THR A 64 5.25 3.01 13.26
C THR A 64 6.00 4.23 12.75
N LEU A 65 7.00 3.99 11.89
CA LEU A 65 7.87 5.03 11.37
C LEU A 65 7.90 4.97 9.84
N ILE A 66 7.92 6.15 9.21
CA ILE A 66 8.20 6.36 7.79
C ILE A 66 9.44 7.23 7.72
N ASP A 67 10.47 6.79 7.00
CA ASP A 67 11.78 7.46 6.93
C ASP A 67 12.40 7.75 8.31
N GLY A 68 12.10 6.91 9.30
CA GLY A 68 12.59 7.03 10.68
C GLY A 68 11.79 7.97 11.57
N ALA A 69 10.67 8.54 11.09
CA ALA A 69 9.79 9.43 11.87
C ALA A 69 8.34 8.93 11.88
N PRO A 70 7.59 9.16 12.97
CA PRO A 70 6.14 8.96 12.96
C PRO A 70 5.48 9.82 11.87
N PHE A 71 4.42 9.32 11.22
CA PHE A 71 3.73 10.05 10.13
C PHE A 71 3.37 11.50 10.48
N GLY A 72 2.87 11.73 11.69
CA GLY A 72 2.48 13.08 12.15
C GLY A 72 3.65 14.03 12.44
N ALA A 73 4.90 13.55 12.41
CA ALA A 73 6.11 14.35 12.57
C ALA A 73 6.79 14.69 11.23
N LEU A 74 6.25 14.22 10.11
CA LEU A 74 6.76 14.54 8.77
C LEU A 74 6.29 15.94 8.36
N ASP A 75 7.21 16.82 7.95
CA ASP A 75 6.90 18.21 7.56
C ASP A 75 5.91 18.27 6.38
N ASN A 76 6.11 17.43 5.36
CA ASN A 76 5.20 17.25 4.23
C ASN A 76 5.05 15.76 3.92
N PRO A 77 4.08 15.06 4.54
CA PRO A 77 3.92 13.62 4.33
C PRO A 77 3.79 13.21 2.86
N ALA A 78 3.22 14.06 2.00
CA ALA A 78 2.95 13.74 0.60
C ALA A 78 4.23 13.53 -0.25
N VAL A 79 5.38 14.06 0.17
CA VAL A 79 6.66 13.82 -0.52
C VAL A 79 7.37 12.56 -0.01
N HIS A 80 6.96 12.04 1.14
CA HIS A 80 7.49 10.82 1.72
C HIS A 80 6.69 9.61 1.30
N VAL A 81 5.36 9.69 1.41
CA VAL A 81 4.47 8.56 1.20
C VAL A 81 3.20 8.95 0.46
N GLY A 82 2.92 8.22 -0.62
CA GLY A 82 1.63 8.21 -1.30
C GLY A 82 0.77 7.07 -0.78
N VAL A 83 -0.50 7.38 -0.54
CA VAL A 83 -1.42 6.43 0.11
C VAL A 83 -2.64 6.24 -0.76
N HIS A 84 -2.97 4.98 -1.05
CA HIS A 84 -4.25 4.60 -1.64
C HIS A 84 -4.85 3.47 -0.80
N MET A 85 -6.01 3.72 -0.21
CA MET A 85 -6.69 2.77 0.67
C MET A 85 -8.15 2.61 0.23
N ASP A 86 -8.66 1.39 0.41
CA ASP A 86 -10.09 1.12 0.23
C ASP A 86 -10.93 1.98 1.21
N GLY A 87 -12.04 2.51 0.70
CA GLY A 87 -12.93 3.39 1.48
C GLY A 87 -12.58 4.88 1.41
N PHE A 88 -11.49 5.30 0.78
CA PHE A 88 -11.31 6.70 0.39
C PHE A 88 -12.13 6.98 -0.87
N GLY A 89 -13.35 7.45 -0.64
CA GLY A 89 -14.28 7.81 -1.72
C GLY A 89 -13.82 9.05 -2.47
N PHE A 90 -14.16 9.09 -3.74
CA PHE A 90 -14.02 10.29 -4.54
C PHE A 90 -15.33 11.10 -4.49
N GLU A 91 -15.23 12.42 -4.56
CA GLU A 91 -16.42 13.25 -4.79
C GLU A 91 -16.98 12.94 -6.20
N PRO A 92 -18.14 12.30 -6.30
CA PRO A 92 -18.62 11.73 -7.57
C PRO A 92 -19.01 12.80 -8.60
N GLY A 93 -19.30 14.02 -8.14
CA GLY A 93 -19.77 15.12 -8.97
C GLY A 93 -18.67 15.88 -9.72
N ILE A 94 -17.42 15.76 -9.27
CA ILE A 94 -16.28 16.47 -9.91
C ILE A 94 -15.58 15.58 -10.95
N SER A 95 -14.73 16.20 -11.77
CA SER A 95 -13.90 15.47 -12.73
C SER A 95 -12.65 14.88 -12.06
N GLY A 96 -12.05 13.83 -12.67
CA GLY A 96 -10.79 13.27 -12.19
C GLY A 96 -9.69 14.33 -12.09
N ARG A 97 -9.57 15.20 -13.10
CA ARG A 97 -8.63 16.34 -13.06
C ARG A 97 -8.90 17.25 -11.85
N ARG A 98 -10.16 17.60 -11.60
CA ARG A 98 -10.50 18.46 -10.45
C ARG A 98 -10.15 17.82 -9.13
N HIS A 99 -10.37 16.51 -9.01
CA HIS A 99 -9.95 15.75 -7.82
C HIS A 99 -8.43 15.85 -7.61
N LEU A 100 -7.63 15.59 -8.66
CA LEU A 100 -6.17 15.68 -8.57
C LEU A 100 -5.67 17.11 -8.32
N GLU A 101 -6.35 18.15 -8.83
CA GLU A 101 -6.04 19.54 -8.49
C GLU A 101 -6.22 19.83 -6.98
N ILE A 102 -7.25 19.26 -6.35
CA ILE A 102 -7.46 19.40 -4.91
C ILE A 102 -6.32 18.69 -4.15
N CYS A 103 -5.97 17.45 -4.55
CA CYS A 103 -4.85 16.72 -3.96
C CYS A 103 -3.52 17.47 -4.14
N ARG A 104 -3.27 18.03 -5.33
CA ARG A 104 -2.08 18.81 -5.64
C ARG A 104 -1.94 20.04 -4.74
N LEU A 105 -3.04 20.79 -4.55
CA LEU A 105 -3.05 21.95 -3.67
C LEU A 105 -2.76 21.56 -2.22
N ALA A 106 -3.35 20.46 -1.75
CA ALA A 106 -3.12 19.94 -0.41
C ALA A 106 -1.67 19.48 -0.21
N ALA A 107 -1.06 18.89 -1.23
CA ALA A 107 0.34 18.43 -1.19
C ALA A 107 1.36 19.53 -1.44
N GLY A 108 0.95 20.75 -1.84
CA GLY A 108 1.86 21.82 -2.27
C GLY A 108 2.63 21.50 -3.56
N ALA A 109 2.14 20.58 -4.39
CA ALA A 109 2.84 20.14 -5.58
C ALA A 109 2.73 21.12 -6.76
N PRO A 110 3.68 21.12 -7.72
CA PRO A 110 3.67 21.98 -8.91
C PRO A 110 2.42 21.78 -9.79
N ARG A 111 2.10 22.77 -10.65
CA ARG A 111 0.87 22.72 -11.47
C ARG A 111 0.88 21.62 -12.53
N ASP A 112 2.02 21.36 -13.13
CA ASP A 112 2.26 20.33 -14.16
C ASP A 112 2.10 18.91 -13.62
N ARG A 113 2.25 18.71 -12.30
CA ARG A 113 2.15 17.40 -11.67
C ARG A 113 0.83 16.67 -11.93
N VAL A 114 -0.27 17.39 -12.10
CA VAL A 114 -1.57 16.78 -12.42
C VAL A 114 -1.55 16.12 -13.80
N ASP A 115 -0.96 16.77 -14.81
CA ASP A 115 -0.86 16.21 -16.15
C ASP A 115 0.10 15.02 -16.21
N GLU A 116 1.20 15.09 -15.48
CA GLU A 116 2.18 14.02 -15.36
C GLU A 116 1.52 12.74 -14.78
N VAL A 117 0.89 12.83 -13.61
CA VAL A 117 0.28 11.65 -12.96
C VAL A 117 -0.88 11.10 -13.77
N LEU A 118 -1.66 11.94 -14.44
CA LEU A 118 -2.72 11.49 -15.37
C LEU A 118 -2.14 10.69 -16.55
N GLY A 119 -0.99 11.10 -17.05
CA GLY A 119 -0.23 10.36 -18.06
C GLY A 119 0.30 9.04 -17.54
N GLU A 120 0.93 9.05 -16.33
CA GLU A 120 1.49 7.86 -15.70
C GLU A 120 0.45 6.74 -15.49
N VAL A 121 -0.77 7.12 -15.09
CA VAL A 121 -1.85 6.13 -14.85
C VAL A 121 -2.74 5.88 -16.07
N GLY A 122 -2.49 6.55 -17.20
CA GLY A 122 -3.25 6.37 -18.44
C GLY A 122 -4.68 6.93 -18.39
N LEU A 123 -4.93 8.03 -17.64
CA LEU A 123 -6.23 8.69 -17.51
C LEU A 123 -6.30 10.06 -18.21
N ALA A 124 -5.28 10.46 -18.96
CA ALA A 124 -5.21 11.79 -19.57
C ALA A 124 -6.44 12.12 -20.46
N ALA A 125 -6.89 11.16 -21.27
CA ALA A 125 -8.05 11.32 -22.17
C ALA A 125 -9.38 11.44 -21.39
N ASP A 126 -9.49 10.81 -20.23
CA ASP A 126 -10.71 10.75 -19.40
C ASP A 126 -10.70 11.77 -18.24
N ALA A 127 -9.64 12.56 -18.11
CA ALA A 127 -9.41 13.45 -16.98
C ALA A 127 -10.53 14.45 -16.71
N ARG A 128 -11.27 14.88 -17.77
CA ARG A 128 -12.39 15.83 -17.68
C ARG A 128 -13.74 15.18 -17.39
N ARG A 129 -13.85 13.85 -17.49
CA ARG A 129 -15.09 13.12 -17.15
C ARG A 129 -15.32 13.16 -15.64
N ARG A 130 -16.60 13.14 -15.24
CA ARG A 130 -16.98 13.07 -13.82
C ARG A 130 -16.62 11.71 -13.25
N VAL A 131 -16.09 11.67 -12.03
CA VAL A 131 -15.63 10.45 -11.37
C VAL A 131 -16.75 9.41 -11.25
N LYS A 132 -18.00 9.81 -11.04
CA LYS A 132 -19.15 8.88 -11.03
C LYS A 132 -19.34 8.08 -12.33
N THR A 133 -18.69 8.46 -13.43
CA THR A 133 -18.76 7.75 -14.71
C THR A 133 -17.52 6.88 -14.96
N TYR A 134 -16.63 6.80 -14.00
CA TYR A 134 -15.43 5.97 -14.11
C TYR A 134 -15.79 4.50 -13.89
N SER A 135 -15.12 3.59 -14.61
CA SER A 135 -15.12 2.18 -14.25
C SER A 135 -14.33 1.98 -12.95
N THR A 136 -14.48 0.81 -12.31
CA THR A 136 -13.68 0.46 -11.13
C THR A 136 -12.19 0.62 -11.40
N GLY A 137 -11.70 0.11 -12.55
CA GLY A 137 -10.29 0.26 -12.94
C GLY A 137 -9.85 1.71 -13.13
N MET A 138 -10.72 2.57 -13.68
CA MET A 138 -10.42 4.01 -13.79
C MET A 138 -10.38 4.68 -12.41
N ALA A 139 -11.26 4.29 -11.49
CA ALA A 139 -11.28 4.80 -10.13
C ALA A 139 -10.01 4.37 -9.36
N GLN A 140 -9.58 3.11 -9.49
CA GLN A 140 -8.32 2.63 -8.92
C GLN A 140 -7.11 3.41 -9.46
N ARG A 141 -7.04 3.63 -10.78
CA ARG A 141 -5.98 4.45 -11.40
C ARG A 141 -6.00 5.90 -10.92
N LEU A 142 -7.19 6.49 -10.70
CA LEU A 142 -7.31 7.84 -10.13
C LEU A 142 -6.79 7.89 -8.68
N GLY A 143 -7.07 6.86 -7.87
CA GLY A 143 -6.52 6.73 -6.51
C GLY A 143 -5.00 6.65 -6.50
N LEU A 144 -4.42 5.86 -7.40
CA LEU A 144 -2.96 5.80 -7.59
C LEU A 144 -2.39 7.15 -8.05
N ALA A 145 -3.05 7.85 -8.98
CA ALA A 145 -2.64 9.19 -9.39
C ALA A 145 -2.64 10.18 -8.22
N ALA A 146 -3.66 10.12 -7.36
CA ALA A 146 -3.72 10.94 -6.14
C ALA A 146 -2.58 10.60 -5.16
N ALA A 147 -2.26 9.32 -5.00
CA ALA A 147 -1.13 8.87 -4.18
C ALA A 147 0.22 9.36 -4.72
N LEU A 148 0.37 9.50 -6.05
CA LEU A 148 1.59 9.97 -6.72
C LEU A 148 1.76 11.50 -6.73
N ILE A 149 0.75 12.26 -6.38
CA ILE A 149 0.70 13.71 -6.62
C ILE A 149 1.86 14.48 -5.96
N GLY A 150 2.29 14.05 -4.77
CA GLY A 150 3.41 14.60 -4.02
C GLY A 150 4.78 14.13 -4.48
N ALA A 151 4.89 13.32 -5.54
CA ALA A 151 6.12 12.64 -5.96
C ALA A 151 6.78 11.82 -4.83
N PRO A 152 6.02 10.96 -4.13
CA PRO A 152 6.52 10.23 -2.97
C PRO A 152 7.59 9.20 -3.35
N ARG A 153 8.43 8.85 -2.36
CA ARG A 153 9.41 7.77 -2.49
C ARG A 153 8.83 6.41 -2.07
N THR A 154 7.73 6.42 -1.34
CA THR A 154 7.08 5.22 -0.82
C THR A 154 5.60 5.23 -1.18
N LEU A 155 5.04 4.09 -1.59
CA LEU A 155 3.61 3.88 -1.77
C LEU A 155 3.08 2.89 -0.73
N ILE A 156 1.93 3.21 -0.15
CA ILE A 156 1.16 2.31 0.73
C ILE A 156 -0.20 2.10 0.07
N LEU A 157 -0.46 0.85 -0.32
CA LEU A 157 -1.62 0.49 -1.13
C LEU A 157 -2.43 -0.62 -0.42
N ASP A 158 -3.70 -0.33 -0.11
CA ASP A 158 -4.60 -1.31 0.50
C ASP A 158 -5.50 -1.92 -0.57
N GLU A 159 -5.27 -3.20 -0.88
CA GLU A 159 -6.04 -4.00 -1.84
C GLU A 159 -6.22 -3.32 -3.23
N PRO A 160 -5.16 -2.80 -3.88
CA PRO A 160 -5.29 -1.99 -5.10
C PRO A 160 -5.75 -2.77 -6.33
N ALA A 161 -5.72 -4.10 -6.29
CA ALA A 161 -6.19 -4.99 -7.35
C ALA A 161 -7.71 -5.27 -7.29
N ASN A 162 -8.38 -4.87 -6.21
CA ASN A 162 -9.80 -5.17 -6.04
C ASN A 162 -10.67 -4.58 -7.15
N GLY A 163 -11.45 -5.46 -7.79
CA GLY A 163 -12.37 -5.08 -8.86
C GLY A 163 -11.70 -4.71 -10.19
N LEU A 164 -10.41 -4.97 -10.34
CA LEU A 164 -9.74 -4.87 -11.63
C LEU A 164 -10.02 -6.11 -12.47
N ASP A 165 -10.13 -5.89 -13.78
CA ASP A 165 -10.10 -6.97 -14.77
C ASP A 165 -8.65 -7.46 -14.99
N PRO A 166 -8.44 -8.58 -15.72
CA PRO A 166 -7.09 -9.11 -15.97
C PRO A 166 -6.13 -8.12 -16.61
N ASP A 167 -6.62 -7.21 -17.46
CA ASP A 167 -5.79 -6.16 -18.07
C ASP A 167 -5.38 -5.09 -17.05
N GLY A 168 -6.30 -4.72 -16.17
CA GLY A 168 -6.05 -3.82 -15.04
C GLY A 168 -5.02 -4.39 -14.06
N ILE A 169 -5.10 -5.69 -13.75
CA ILE A 169 -4.12 -6.38 -12.90
C ILE A 169 -2.74 -6.38 -13.56
N ARG A 170 -2.64 -6.71 -14.87
CA ARG A 170 -1.37 -6.65 -15.62
C ARG A 170 -0.78 -5.25 -15.66
N TRP A 171 -1.63 -4.23 -15.81
CA TRP A 171 -1.21 -2.83 -15.77
C TRP A 171 -0.67 -2.48 -14.38
N LEU A 172 -1.39 -2.83 -13.30
CA LEU A 172 -0.98 -2.55 -11.91
C LEU A 172 0.38 -3.17 -11.61
N ARG A 173 0.60 -4.44 -11.96
CA ARG A 173 1.90 -5.11 -11.80
C ARG A 173 3.04 -4.37 -12.49
N ARG A 174 2.86 -3.98 -13.76
CA ARG A 174 3.88 -3.20 -14.49
C ARG A 174 4.12 -1.85 -13.84
N PHE A 175 3.07 -1.20 -13.37
CA PHE A 175 3.17 0.08 -12.66
C PHE A 175 4.01 -0.06 -11.38
N LEU A 176 3.72 -1.05 -10.53
CA LEU A 176 4.44 -1.29 -9.27
C LEU A 176 5.91 -1.62 -9.52
N ARG A 177 6.20 -2.52 -10.48
CA ARG A 177 7.59 -2.83 -10.85
C ARG A 177 8.32 -1.60 -11.39
N GLY A 178 7.74 -0.86 -12.31
CA GLY A 178 8.35 0.36 -12.84
C GLY A 178 8.56 1.44 -11.76
N PHE A 179 7.70 1.52 -10.73
CA PHE A 179 7.91 2.42 -9.60
C PHE A 179 9.12 1.98 -8.76
N ALA A 180 9.25 0.69 -8.45
CA ALA A 180 10.39 0.14 -7.71
C ALA A 180 11.71 0.24 -8.48
N GLU A 181 11.72 -0.03 -9.79
CA GLU A 181 12.90 0.10 -10.67
C GLU A 181 13.45 1.54 -10.69
N ARG A 182 12.59 2.54 -10.47
CA ARG A 182 13.01 3.95 -10.31
C ARG A 182 13.45 4.28 -8.88
N GLY A 183 13.63 3.28 -8.02
CA GLY A 183 14.07 3.43 -6.62
C GLY A 183 12.93 3.70 -5.63
N GLY A 184 11.68 3.57 -6.05
CA GLY A 184 10.52 3.68 -5.18
C GLY A 184 10.34 2.45 -4.30
N THR A 185 9.66 2.61 -3.17
CA THR A 185 9.34 1.52 -2.23
C THR A 185 7.83 1.31 -2.21
N VAL A 186 7.37 0.08 -2.15
CA VAL A 186 5.93 -0.23 -2.11
C VAL A 186 5.62 -1.18 -0.95
N LEU A 187 4.61 -0.81 -0.15
CA LEU A 187 3.92 -1.72 0.77
C LEU A 187 2.51 -1.92 0.25
N VAL A 188 2.18 -3.13 -0.18
CA VAL A 188 0.87 -3.44 -0.77
C VAL A 188 0.19 -4.55 0.00
N SER A 189 -1.06 -4.34 0.44
CA SER A 189 -1.88 -5.43 0.96
C SER A 189 -2.64 -6.12 -0.17
N SER A 190 -2.80 -7.43 -0.06
CA SER A 190 -3.70 -8.19 -0.92
C SER A 190 -4.11 -9.50 -0.26
N HIS A 191 -5.22 -10.04 -0.73
CA HIS A 191 -5.66 -11.40 -0.49
C HIS A 191 -5.54 -12.28 -1.76
N GLN A 192 -5.12 -11.71 -2.88
CA GLN A 192 -4.90 -12.39 -4.17
C GLN A 192 -3.43 -12.81 -4.29
N LEU A 193 -3.09 -13.97 -3.73
CA LEU A 193 -1.71 -14.46 -3.61
C LEU A 193 -1.01 -14.65 -4.96
N PRO A 194 -1.63 -15.29 -5.99
CA PRO A 194 -0.96 -15.51 -7.27
C PRO A 194 -0.58 -14.21 -8.00
N GLU A 195 -1.34 -13.13 -7.75
CA GLU A 195 -1.08 -11.83 -8.36
C GLU A 195 0.10 -11.10 -7.69
N LEU A 196 0.22 -11.25 -6.38
CA LEU A 196 1.32 -10.67 -5.62
C LEU A 196 2.63 -11.41 -5.84
N GLU A 197 2.62 -12.74 -5.89
CA GLU A 197 3.81 -13.58 -6.10
C GLU A 197 4.65 -13.12 -7.30
N GLN A 198 3.99 -12.59 -8.34
CA GLN A 198 4.66 -12.11 -9.55
C GLN A 198 5.29 -10.72 -9.43
N VAL A 199 5.06 -10.01 -8.32
CA VAL A 199 5.49 -8.60 -8.21
C VAL A 199 6.23 -8.26 -6.92
N VAL A 200 6.08 -9.05 -5.85
CA VAL A 200 6.73 -8.75 -4.57
C VAL A 200 8.15 -9.32 -4.49
N ASP A 201 9.01 -8.64 -3.75
CA ASP A 201 10.36 -9.07 -3.40
C ASP A 201 10.38 -9.73 -2.03
N GLU A 202 9.55 -9.19 -1.10
CA GLU A 202 9.38 -9.69 0.26
C GLU A 202 7.90 -9.77 0.63
N VAL A 203 7.59 -10.59 1.63
CA VAL A 203 6.23 -10.77 2.15
C VAL A 203 6.21 -10.71 3.66
N VAL A 204 5.13 -10.15 4.18
CA VAL A 204 4.77 -10.18 5.60
C VAL A 204 3.41 -10.86 5.72
N VAL A 205 3.37 -12.07 6.28
CA VAL A 205 2.13 -12.81 6.50
C VAL A 205 1.66 -12.54 7.92
N ILE A 206 0.42 -12.08 8.07
CA ILE A 206 -0.15 -11.74 9.38
C ILE A 206 -1.48 -12.44 9.67
N LYS A 207 -1.68 -12.80 10.95
CA LYS A 207 -2.96 -13.17 11.54
C LYS A 207 -3.00 -12.56 12.95
N ARG A 208 -3.32 -11.26 13.02
CA ARG A 208 -3.13 -10.34 14.16
C ARG A 208 -1.66 -10.13 14.57
N ARG A 209 -0.82 -11.15 14.48
CA ARG A 209 0.64 -11.14 14.69
C ARG A 209 1.35 -11.48 13.39
N ALA A 210 2.65 -11.22 13.30
CA ALA A 210 3.45 -11.72 12.21
C ALA A 210 3.58 -13.25 12.32
N LEU A 211 3.29 -13.93 11.22
CA LEU A 211 3.54 -15.37 11.06
C LEU A 211 4.83 -15.58 10.25
N PHE A 212 5.12 -14.68 9.33
CA PHE A 212 6.35 -14.64 8.55
C PHE A 212 6.65 -13.21 8.13
N ALA A 213 7.93 -12.86 8.06
CA ALA A 213 8.41 -11.62 7.45
C ALA A 213 9.79 -11.87 6.84
N GLY A 214 9.94 -11.68 5.52
CA GLY A 214 11.20 -11.93 4.82
C GLY A 214 11.02 -12.02 3.31
N ARG A 215 12.08 -12.46 2.63
CA ARG A 215 12.07 -12.61 1.17
C ARG A 215 11.05 -13.65 0.72
N LEU A 216 10.44 -13.40 -0.44
CA LEU A 216 9.52 -14.36 -1.04
C LEU A 216 10.19 -15.73 -1.27
N ASP A 217 11.42 -15.72 -1.79
CA ASP A 217 12.19 -16.94 -2.04
C ASP A 217 12.40 -17.78 -0.78
N ASP A 218 12.63 -17.15 0.39
CA ASP A 218 12.83 -17.87 1.66
C ASP A 218 11.54 -18.56 2.13
N LEU A 219 10.38 -18.00 1.78
CA LEU A 219 9.08 -18.60 2.10
C LEU A 219 8.77 -19.81 1.22
N VAL A 220 9.10 -19.74 -0.07
CA VAL A 220 8.75 -20.77 -1.06
C VAL A 220 9.77 -21.92 -1.10
N THR A 221 11.09 -21.68 -0.85
CA THR A 221 12.15 -22.69 -0.88
C THR A 221 12.01 -23.78 0.19
N GLY A 222 11.14 -23.63 1.17
CA GLY A 222 10.87 -24.64 2.20
C GLY A 222 10.11 -25.89 1.75
N GLY A 223 10.01 -26.17 0.44
CA GLY A 223 9.35 -27.36 -0.13
C GLY A 223 7.88 -27.14 -0.50
N ALA A 224 7.39 -25.93 -0.48
CA ALA A 224 6.08 -25.59 -1.00
C ALA A 224 6.16 -25.23 -2.49
N ASP A 225 5.22 -25.75 -3.29
CA ASP A 225 5.19 -25.53 -4.73
C ASP A 225 4.74 -24.10 -5.12
N SER A 226 4.20 -23.31 -4.19
CA SER A 226 3.71 -21.92 -4.41
C SER A 226 3.60 -21.11 -3.12
N LEU A 227 3.58 -19.77 -3.26
CA LEU A 227 3.24 -18.85 -2.16
C LEU A 227 1.89 -19.22 -1.52
N GLU A 228 0.91 -19.62 -2.32
CA GLU A 228 -0.43 -19.96 -1.85
C GLU A 228 -0.42 -21.15 -0.89
N SER A 229 0.28 -22.25 -1.24
CA SER A 229 0.40 -23.42 -0.38
C SER A 229 1.02 -23.04 0.97
N ARG A 230 2.14 -22.31 0.93
CA ARG A 230 2.86 -21.93 2.14
C ARG A 230 2.09 -20.93 3.02
N TYR A 231 1.35 -20.04 2.38
CA TYR A 231 0.46 -19.12 3.09
C TYR A 231 -0.61 -19.87 3.90
N PHE A 232 -1.27 -20.87 3.29
CA PHE A 232 -2.29 -21.66 3.98
C PHE A 232 -1.70 -22.44 5.15
N ASP A 233 -0.53 -23.09 4.98
CA ASP A 233 0.18 -23.77 6.07
C ASP A 233 0.40 -22.86 7.28
N LEU A 234 0.88 -21.62 7.02
CA LEU A 234 1.11 -20.64 8.09
C LEU A 234 -0.18 -20.17 8.76
N VAL A 235 -1.23 -19.90 7.99
CA VAL A 235 -2.47 -19.34 8.51
C VAL A 235 -3.31 -20.39 9.23
N GLU A 236 -3.35 -21.63 8.75
CA GLU A 236 -4.09 -22.73 9.37
C GLU A 236 -3.38 -23.26 10.61
N GLY A 237 -2.04 -23.34 10.59
CA GLY A 237 -1.23 -23.73 11.75
C GLY A 237 -1.17 -22.69 12.87
N ALA A 238 -1.59 -21.44 12.62
CA ALA A 238 -1.54 -20.38 13.61
C ALA A 238 -2.75 -20.42 14.56
N PRO A 239 -2.56 -20.27 15.88
CA PRO A 239 -3.65 -20.21 16.86
C PRO A 239 -4.61 -19.05 16.53
N ALA A 240 -5.89 -19.25 16.91
CA ALA A 240 -7.00 -18.32 16.64
C ALA A 240 -6.87 -17.01 17.43
#